data_eaac284eb61faf3c6d53901831ab133c
#
_entry.id   eaac284eb61faf3c6d53901831ab133c
#
_cell.length_a   1.000
_cell.length_b   1.000
_cell.length_c   1.000
_cell.angle_alpha   90.00
_cell.angle_beta   90.00
_cell.angle_gamma   90.00
#
_symmetry.space_group_name_H-M   'P 1'
#
loop_
_entity.id
_entity.type
_entity.pdbx_description
1 polymer ?
#
loop_
_entity_poly.entity_id
_entity_poly.type
_entity_poly.pdbx_seq_one_letter_code
_entity_poly.pdbx_strand_id
1 'polypeptide(L)'
;MKILVTGGAGFVGSHLVEHLLSLGDEVVVLDDLSTGSTRNLAGVADHPRLEMVHGSILNPQTVRSAMVSCDRVFHLAAAVGVKLIVEQPLRGLRINIHGTENVLTAAIERQASVLLVSTSEVYGKNTADRLREDSDRILGDPLLSRWTY
;
A
#
# COMPACT_ATOMS: atom_id res chain seq x y z
N MET A 1 16.45 11.21 2.71
CA MET A 1 15.90 10.16 3.60
C MET A 1 15.89 8.83 2.84
N LYS A 2 15.83 7.68 3.56
CA LYS A 2 15.53 6.41 2.91
C LYS A 2 14.06 6.03 3.16
N ILE A 3 13.33 5.76 2.10
CA ILE A 3 11.86 5.65 2.12
C ILE A 3 11.44 4.31 1.49
N LEU A 4 10.62 3.55 2.21
CA LEU A 4 9.97 2.37 1.66
C LEU A 4 8.62 2.75 1.04
N VAL A 5 8.38 2.35 -0.21
CA VAL A 5 7.08 2.46 -0.87
C VAL A 5 6.57 1.06 -1.18
N THR A 6 5.59 0.58 -0.41
CA THR A 6 4.92 -0.68 -0.76
C THR A 6 3.87 -0.44 -1.83
N GLY A 7 3.75 -1.32 -2.82
CA GLY A 7 2.90 -1.06 -3.98
C GLY A 7 3.48 0.00 -4.93
N GLY A 8 4.80 0.20 -4.88
CA GLY A 8 5.48 1.24 -5.65
C GLY A 8 5.52 1.01 -7.16
N ALA A 9 5.25 -0.21 -7.64
CA ALA A 9 5.10 -0.51 -9.06
C ALA A 9 3.65 -0.36 -9.57
N GLY A 10 2.71 0.05 -8.69
CA GLY A 10 1.34 0.42 -9.05
C GLY A 10 1.27 1.81 -9.70
N PHE A 11 0.06 2.21 -10.14
CA PHE A 11 -0.14 3.51 -10.80
C PHE A 11 0.24 4.68 -9.89
N VAL A 12 -0.36 4.79 -8.70
CA VAL A 12 -0.06 5.89 -7.77
C VAL A 12 1.36 5.76 -7.22
N GLY A 13 1.76 4.51 -6.87
CA GLY A 13 3.07 4.24 -6.28
C GLY A 13 4.23 4.65 -7.18
N SER A 14 4.15 4.40 -8.48
CA SER A 14 5.23 4.74 -9.42
C SER A 14 5.45 6.25 -9.53
N HIS A 15 4.38 7.04 -9.60
CA HIS A 15 4.49 8.50 -9.60
C HIS A 15 5.05 9.04 -8.28
N LEU A 16 4.68 8.43 -7.15
CA LEU A 16 5.26 8.78 -5.86
C LEU A 16 6.77 8.48 -5.82
N VAL A 17 7.17 7.30 -6.32
CA VAL A 17 8.59 6.90 -6.42
C VAL A 17 9.39 7.89 -7.25
N GLU A 18 8.92 8.25 -8.44
CA GLU A 18 9.55 9.26 -9.30
C GLU A 18 9.70 10.61 -8.58
N HIS A 19 8.64 11.05 -7.89
CA HIS A 19 8.66 12.29 -7.14
C HIS A 19 9.68 12.27 -6.00
N LEU A 20 9.71 11.22 -5.17
CA LEU A 20 10.65 11.08 -4.06
C LEU A 20 12.11 11.06 -4.56
N LEU A 21 12.39 10.34 -5.63
CA LEU A 21 13.72 10.33 -6.27
C LEU A 21 14.12 11.71 -6.75
N SER A 22 13.18 12.49 -7.32
CA SER A 22 13.43 13.86 -7.77
C SER A 22 13.76 14.83 -6.62
N LEU A 23 13.23 14.55 -5.41
CA LEU A 23 13.57 15.29 -4.19
C LEU A 23 14.92 14.89 -3.58
N GLY A 24 15.58 13.88 -4.15
CA GLY A 24 16.88 13.43 -3.68
C GLY A 24 16.83 12.32 -2.63
N ASP A 25 15.67 11.74 -2.36
CA ASP A 25 15.53 10.63 -1.43
C ASP A 25 16.06 9.31 -2.02
N GLU A 26 16.40 8.36 -1.15
CA GLU A 26 16.62 6.96 -1.49
C GLU A 26 15.28 6.22 -1.37
N VAL A 27 14.90 5.46 -2.38
CA VAL A 27 13.60 4.78 -2.41
C VAL A 27 13.76 3.29 -2.57
N VAL A 28 13.16 2.54 -1.65
CA VAL A 28 12.97 1.10 -1.77
C VAL A 28 11.52 0.84 -2.17
N VAL A 29 11.31 0.14 -3.26
CA VAL A 29 9.99 -0.32 -3.69
C VAL A 29 9.82 -1.78 -3.28
N LEU A 30 8.74 -2.10 -2.58
CA LEU A 30 8.29 -3.47 -2.33
C LEU A 30 6.97 -3.71 -3.06
N ASP A 31 6.98 -4.60 -4.05
CA ASP A 31 5.81 -4.93 -4.87
C ASP A 31 5.84 -6.40 -5.31
N ASP A 32 4.72 -7.09 -5.28
CA ASP A 32 4.61 -8.48 -5.74
C ASP A 32 4.19 -8.58 -7.22
N LEU A 33 3.98 -7.43 -7.87
CA LEU A 33 3.59 -7.30 -9.28
C LEU A 33 2.26 -7.99 -9.62
N SER A 34 1.42 -8.28 -8.63
CA SER A 34 0.12 -8.91 -8.84
C SER A 34 -0.85 -8.01 -9.61
N THR A 35 -0.73 -6.70 -9.45
CA THR A 35 -1.49 -5.67 -10.18
C THR A 35 -0.59 -4.55 -10.72
N GLY A 36 0.57 -4.35 -10.10
CA GLY A 36 1.61 -3.43 -10.56
C GLY A 36 2.41 -3.97 -11.75
N SER A 37 3.27 -3.14 -12.30
CA SER A 37 4.18 -3.51 -13.39
C SER A 37 5.49 -2.73 -13.28
N THR A 38 6.61 -3.40 -13.50
CA THR A 38 7.94 -2.74 -13.59
C THR A 38 7.99 -1.70 -14.71
N ARG A 39 7.12 -1.79 -15.71
CA ARG A 39 6.99 -0.77 -16.78
C ARG A 39 6.62 0.61 -16.22
N ASN A 40 5.89 0.65 -15.11
CA ASN A 40 5.51 1.92 -14.46
C ASN A 40 6.71 2.65 -13.87
N LEU A 41 7.82 1.94 -13.63
CA LEU A 41 9.08 2.49 -13.10
C LEU A 41 10.16 2.63 -14.20
N ALA A 42 9.83 2.40 -15.48
CA ALA A 42 10.81 2.38 -16.56
C ALA A 42 11.61 3.69 -16.67
N GLY A 43 10.99 4.85 -16.37
CA GLY A 43 11.67 6.14 -16.38
C GLY A 43 12.74 6.33 -15.31
N VAL A 44 12.72 5.51 -14.27
CA VAL A 44 13.64 5.59 -13.12
C VAL A 44 14.33 4.27 -12.80
N ALA A 45 14.18 3.25 -13.66
CA ALA A 45 14.66 1.89 -13.39
C ALA A 45 16.16 1.82 -13.07
N ASP A 46 16.97 2.63 -13.75
CA ASP A 46 18.41 2.69 -13.57
C ASP A 46 18.87 3.78 -12.57
N HIS A 47 17.91 4.37 -11.83
CA HIS A 47 18.25 5.44 -10.90
C HIS A 47 19.08 4.91 -9.72
N PRO A 48 20.27 5.46 -9.41
CA PRO A 48 21.20 4.90 -8.42
C PRO A 48 20.66 4.86 -6.98
N ARG A 49 19.58 5.57 -6.70
CA ARG A 49 18.91 5.62 -5.38
C ARG A 49 17.57 4.87 -5.37
N LEU A 50 17.26 4.08 -6.40
CA LEU A 50 16.12 3.20 -6.45
C LEU A 50 16.54 1.76 -6.20
N GLU A 51 15.91 1.12 -5.24
CA GLU A 51 16.02 -0.32 -4.99
C GLU A 51 14.66 -0.97 -5.22
N MET A 52 14.59 -1.99 -6.08
CA MET A 52 13.36 -2.76 -6.31
C MET A 52 13.44 -4.10 -5.61
N VAL A 53 12.52 -4.34 -4.69
CA VAL A 53 12.33 -5.63 -4.00
C VAL A 53 11.06 -6.28 -4.54
N HIS A 54 11.21 -7.37 -5.30
CA HIS A 54 10.07 -8.17 -5.74
C HIS A 54 9.64 -9.10 -4.60
N GLY A 55 8.46 -8.86 -4.04
CA GLY A 55 7.94 -9.65 -2.94
C GLY A 55 6.63 -9.16 -2.36
N SER A 56 6.01 -10.00 -1.57
CA SER A 56 4.69 -9.73 -0.97
C SER A 56 4.82 -9.19 0.45
N ILE A 57 3.95 -8.22 0.79
CA ILE A 57 3.78 -7.73 2.17
C ILE A 57 3.27 -8.81 3.14
N LEU A 58 2.75 -9.93 2.62
CA LEU A 58 2.38 -11.09 3.44
C LEU A 58 3.59 -11.85 4.00
N ASN A 59 4.78 -11.63 3.45
CA ASN A 59 5.99 -12.24 3.97
C ASN A 59 6.71 -11.26 4.93
N PRO A 60 6.66 -11.48 6.26
CA PRO A 60 7.23 -10.56 7.23
C PRO A 60 8.76 -10.41 7.10
N GLN A 61 9.47 -11.44 6.62
CA GLN A 61 10.91 -11.37 6.41
C GLN A 61 11.25 -10.43 5.26
N THR A 62 10.49 -10.53 4.15
CA THR A 62 10.65 -9.65 2.99
C THR A 62 10.39 -8.18 3.38
N VAL A 63 9.33 -7.94 4.17
CA VAL A 63 9.01 -6.59 4.67
C VAL A 63 10.14 -6.05 5.55
N ARG A 64 10.64 -6.84 6.52
CA ARG A 64 11.76 -6.43 7.37
C ARG A 64 13.03 -6.13 6.59
N SER A 65 13.33 -6.94 5.58
CA SER A 65 14.51 -6.75 4.72
C SER A 65 14.39 -5.47 3.89
N ALA A 66 13.23 -5.24 3.27
CA ALA A 66 12.99 -4.03 2.48
C ALA A 66 12.99 -2.74 3.33
N MET A 67 12.70 -2.85 4.63
CA MET A 67 12.62 -1.70 5.55
C MET A 67 13.98 -1.37 6.23
N VAL A 68 15.04 -2.07 5.89
CA VAL A 68 16.36 -1.80 6.50
C VAL A 68 16.80 -0.36 6.25
N SER A 69 17.06 0.37 7.35
CA SER A 69 17.49 1.78 7.34
C SER A 69 16.48 2.75 6.71
N CYS A 70 15.21 2.38 6.59
CA CYS A 70 14.17 3.30 6.15
C CYS A 70 13.68 4.17 7.31
N ASP A 71 13.56 5.48 7.05
CA ASP A 71 13.05 6.49 7.98
C ASP A 71 11.53 6.61 7.90
N ARG A 72 10.98 6.28 6.73
CA ARG A 72 9.56 6.44 6.42
C ARG A 72 9.04 5.33 5.51
N VAL A 73 7.75 5.05 5.67
CA VAL A 73 7.01 4.11 4.82
C VAL A 73 5.78 4.79 4.23
N PHE A 74 5.62 4.69 2.92
CA PHE A 74 4.35 4.93 2.24
C PHE A 74 3.73 3.57 1.92
N HIS A 75 2.65 3.24 2.63
CA HIS A 75 2.00 1.94 2.47
C HIS A 75 0.82 2.06 1.52
N LEU A 76 1.05 1.69 0.23
CA LEU A 76 0.06 1.70 -0.84
C LEU A 76 -0.32 0.28 -1.31
N ALA A 77 0.47 -0.72 -0.93
CA ALA A 77 0.15 -2.10 -1.29
C ALA A 77 -1.15 -2.55 -0.64
N ALA A 78 -2.09 -2.95 -1.46
CA ALA A 78 -3.39 -3.46 -1.03
C ALA A 78 -3.97 -4.39 -2.10
N ALA A 79 -4.88 -5.26 -1.69
CA ALA A 79 -5.73 -5.96 -2.65
C ALA A 79 -6.82 -4.99 -3.11
N VAL A 80 -6.71 -4.51 -4.34
CA VAL A 80 -7.64 -3.54 -4.91
C VAL A 80 -8.39 -4.13 -6.11
N GLY A 81 -9.60 -3.65 -6.33
CA GLY A 81 -10.47 -4.03 -7.43
C GLY A 81 -11.62 -4.94 -7.01
N VAL A 82 -12.83 -4.51 -7.36
CA VAL A 82 -14.09 -5.18 -6.99
C VAL A 82 -14.09 -6.67 -7.41
N LYS A 83 -13.58 -6.97 -8.60
CA LYS A 83 -13.51 -8.34 -9.11
C LYS A 83 -12.68 -9.25 -8.19
N LEU A 84 -11.47 -8.82 -7.81
CA LEU A 84 -10.61 -9.61 -6.93
C LEU A 84 -11.27 -9.85 -5.57
N ILE A 85 -11.89 -8.82 -5.03
CA ILE A 85 -12.53 -8.88 -3.70
C ILE A 85 -13.75 -9.81 -3.71
N VAL A 86 -14.55 -9.78 -4.77
CA VAL A 86 -15.72 -10.66 -4.91
C VAL A 86 -15.31 -12.11 -5.16
N GLU A 87 -14.32 -12.33 -6.05
CA GLU A 87 -13.90 -13.68 -6.43
C GLU A 87 -12.97 -14.34 -5.40
N GLN A 88 -12.17 -13.55 -4.67
CA GLN A 88 -11.16 -14.01 -3.72
C GLN A 88 -11.17 -13.21 -2.41
N PRO A 89 -12.32 -13.15 -1.68
CA PRO A 89 -12.47 -12.28 -0.52
C PRO A 89 -11.46 -12.57 0.58
N LEU A 90 -11.18 -13.85 0.84
CA LEU A 90 -10.20 -14.24 1.86
C LEU A 90 -8.78 -13.79 1.53
N ARG A 91 -8.41 -13.82 0.25
CA ARG A 91 -7.11 -13.31 -0.20
C ARG A 91 -7.02 -11.80 0.00
N GLY A 92 -8.08 -11.06 -0.36
CA GLY A 92 -8.18 -9.63 -0.14
C GLY A 92 -8.02 -9.25 1.33
N LEU A 93 -8.77 -9.91 2.21
CA LEU A 93 -8.67 -9.71 3.67
C LEU A 93 -7.26 -9.99 4.19
N ARG A 94 -6.63 -11.10 3.79
CA ARG A 94 -5.27 -11.41 4.23
C ARG A 94 -4.27 -10.35 3.81
N ILE A 95 -4.32 -9.89 2.56
CA ILE A 95 -3.40 -8.86 2.08
C ILE A 95 -3.61 -7.55 2.86
N ASN A 96 -4.86 -7.11 2.99
CA ASN A 96 -5.16 -5.81 3.59
C ASN A 96 -4.98 -5.80 5.12
N ILE A 97 -5.21 -6.92 5.82
CA ILE A 97 -5.07 -7.00 7.27
C ILE A 97 -3.67 -7.47 7.64
N HIS A 98 -3.29 -8.71 7.29
CA HIS A 98 -2.00 -9.26 7.72
C HIS A 98 -0.81 -8.60 7.01
N GLY A 99 -0.99 -8.20 5.73
CA GLY A 99 0.04 -7.44 5.02
C GLY A 99 0.32 -6.10 5.70
N THR A 100 -0.72 -5.36 6.07
CA THR A 100 -0.60 -4.09 6.79
C THR A 100 0.00 -4.31 8.19
N GLU A 101 -0.43 -5.35 8.91
CA GLU A 101 0.14 -5.71 10.22
C GLU A 101 1.65 -5.97 10.14
N ASN A 102 2.11 -6.71 9.12
CA ASN A 102 3.54 -6.95 8.89
C ASN A 102 4.31 -5.66 8.66
N VAL A 103 3.75 -4.74 7.86
CA VAL A 103 4.37 -3.44 7.57
C VAL A 103 4.46 -2.58 8.84
N LEU A 104 3.37 -2.48 9.60
CA LEU A 104 3.33 -1.69 10.84
C LEU A 104 4.27 -2.28 11.91
N THR A 105 4.31 -3.61 12.05
CA THR A 105 5.22 -4.27 12.98
C THR A 105 6.68 -3.95 12.65
N ALA A 106 7.07 -4.09 11.39
CA ALA A 106 8.42 -3.77 10.96
C ALA A 106 8.74 -2.26 11.12
N ALA A 107 7.77 -1.38 10.88
CA ALA A 107 7.95 0.06 11.07
C ALA A 107 8.17 0.42 12.54
N ILE A 108 7.45 -0.21 13.48
CA ILE A 108 7.65 -0.03 14.91
C ILE A 108 9.06 -0.50 15.31
N GLU A 109 9.49 -1.68 14.86
CA GLU A 109 10.84 -2.20 15.10
C GLU A 109 11.94 -1.25 14.63
N ARG A 110 11.70 -0.47 13.59
CA ARG A 110 12.64 0.48 12.97
C ARG A 110 12.43 1.93 13.38
N GLN A 111 11.39 2.23 14.15
CA GLN A 111 10.96 3.60 14.49
C GLN A 111 10.69 4.46 13.23
N ALA A 112 10.27 3.81 12.15
CA ALA A 112 9.93 4.49 10.91
C ALA A 112 8.53 5.10 10.99
N SER A 113 8.35 6.30 10.44
CA SER A 113 7.02 6.89 10.31
C SER A 113 6.25 6.23 9.17
N VAL A 114 4.93 6.04 9.33
CA VAL A 114 4.10 5.38 8.31
C VAL A 114 2.99 6.32 7.85
N LEU A 115 2.88 6.49 6.53
CA LEU A 115 1.69 7.00 5.88
C LEU A 115 0.94 5.80 5.29
N LEU A 116 -0.25 5.52 5.83
CA LEU A 116 -1.15 4.48 5.34
C LEU A 116 -2.18 5.11 4.39
N VAL A 117 -2.23 4.62 3.16
CA VAL A 117 -3.26 5.05 2.20
C VAL A 117 -4.56 4.31 2.50
N SER A 118 -5.59 5.08 2.81
CA SER A 118 -6.95 4.60 3.08
C SER A 118 -7.83 4.74 1.83
N THR A 119 -9.12 4.55 1.99
CA THR A 119 -10.11 4.58 0.91
C THR A 119 -11.40 5.27 1.35
N SER A 120 -12.11 5.91 0.41
CA SER A 120 -13.44 6.45 0.65
C SER A 120 -14.48 5.37 0.98
N GLU A 121 -14.19 4.12 0.68
CA GLU A 121 -15.05 2.97 0.99
C GLU A 121 -15.27 2.79 2.52
N VAL A 122 -14.42 3.39 3.37
CA VAL A 122 -14.58 3.37 4.83
C VAL A 122 -15.88 4.02 5.30
N TYR A 123 -16.45 4.91 4.49
CA TYR A 123 -17.72 5.55 4.81
C TYR A 123 -18.95 4.68 4.48
N GLY A 124 -18.73 3.63 3.69
CA GLY A 124 -19.76 2.64 3.37
C GLY A 124 -20.98 3.25 2.67
N LYS A 125 -22.15 3.10 3.28
CA LYS A 125 -23.43 3.61 2.78
C LYS A 125 -23.78 5.03 3.26
N ASN A 126 -22.82 5.79 3.74
CA ASN A 126 -23.05 7.19 4.09
C ASN A 126 -23.53 7.98 2.86
N THR A 127 -24.65 8.67 2.98
CA THR A 127 -25.31 9.42 1.89
C THR A 127 -25.10 10.93 1.97
N ALA A 128 -24.20 11.39 2.83
CA ALA A 128 -23.87 12.80 2.90
C ALA A 128 -23.24 13.30 1.59
N ASP A 129 -23.61 14.50 1.15
CA ASP A 129 -23.10 15.12 -0.07
C ASP A 129 -21.58 15.31 -0.04
N ARG A 130 -21.01 15.52 1.16
CA ARG A 130 -19.58 15.64 1.39
C ARG A 130 -19.18 14.80 2.60
N LEU A 131 -18.23 13.91 2.39
CA LEU A 131 -17.63 13.09 3.44
C LEU A 131 -16.46 13.85 4.09
N ARG A 132 -16.33 13.71 5.41
CA ARG A 132 -15.28 14.32 6.24
C ARG A 132 -14.70 13.26 7.16
N GLU A 133 -13.57 13.55 7.81
CA GLU A 133 -12.93 12.63 8.75
C GLU A 133 -13.81 12.25 9.94
N ASP A 134 -14.70 13.14 10.35
CA ASP A 134 -15.68 12.97 11.44
C ASP A 134 -17.04 12.41 10.97
N SER A 135 -17.21 12.15 9.67
CA SER A 135 -18.44 11.57 9.14
C SER A 135 -18.66 10.14 9.61
N ASP A 136 -19.94 9.78 9.82
CA ASP A 136 -20.33 8.42 10.20
C ASP A 136 -19.90 7.38 9.15
N ARG A 137 -19.49 6.21 9.65
CA ARG A 137 -19.17 5.03 8.85
C ARG A 137 -20.33 4.06 8.94
N ILE A 138 -21.12 3.98 7.87
CA ILE A 138 -22.37 3.21 7.84
C ILE A 138 -22.15 1.91 7.09
N LEU A 139 -21.99 0.81 7.84
CA LEU A 139 -21.93 -0.52 7.25
C LEU A 139 -23.28 -0.90 6.65
N GLY A 140 -23.26 -1.58 5.51
CA GLY A 140 -24.43 -2.18 4.93
C GLY A 140 -24.71 -3.58 5.45
N ASP A 141 -25.72 -4.23 4.87
CA ASP A 141 -25.97 -5.65 5.08
C ASP A 141 -24.74 -6.46 4.62
N PRO A 142 -24.09 -7.25 5.49
CA PRO A 142 -22.89 -8.01 5.16
C PRO A 142 -23.11 -9.06 4.05
N LEU A 143 -24.35 -9.47 3.82
CA LEU A 143 -24.69 -10.42 2.76
C LEU A 143 -24.89 -9.76 1.40
N LEU A 144 -25.23 -8.48 1.37
CA LEU A 144 -25.64 -7.75 0.17
C LEU A 144 -24.70 -6.59 -0.19
N SER A 145 -23.85 -6.16 0.72
CA SER A 145 -23.06 -4.96 0.56
C SER A 145 -21.58 -5.25 0.31
N ARG A 146 -21.08 -4.78 -0.83
CA ARG A 146 -19.65 -4.76 -1.13
C ARG A 146 -18.83 -3.90 -0.14
N TRP A 147 -19.48 -3.03 0.60
CA TRP A 147 -18.84 -2.15 1.57
C TRP A 147 -18.36 -2.85 2.84
N THR A 148 -18.81 -4.07 3.07
CA THR A 148 -18.57 -4.80 4.32
C THR A 148 -17.16 -5.43 4.35
N TYR A 149 -16.56 -5.62 3.21
CA TYR A 149 -15.21 -6.16 3.15
C TYR A 149 -14.14 -5.12 3.48
#